data_852119d056078a18b8e36299fb2e42a2
#
_entry.id   852119d056078a18b8e36299fb2e42a2
#
_cell.length_a   1.000
_cell.length_b   1.000
_cell.length_c   1.000
_cell.angle_alpha   90.00
_cell.angle_beta   90.00
_cell.angle_gamma   90.00
#
_symmetry.space_group_name_H-M   'P 1'
#
loop_
_entity.id
_entity.type
_entity.pdbx_description
1 polymer ?
#
loop_
_entity_poly.entity_id
_entity_poly.type
_entity_poly.pdbx_seq_one_letter_code
_entity_poly.pdbx_strand_id
1 'polypeptide(L)'
;MSRRRSAPWIHRWSRQLIGAIAGIGALLTGYLTVVKLSGSSVACTASAATTGAAAASASSCNDVLSSPYATVFGLPLALFGCLAYISMATFALAPLAIKPQQNKDLRSKLEDWTWLLLFAGATAMTIFSGYLMYLLAFKIKAVCLYCLGSALFSLSLLTLTLIGRSWEDVGQLLFIGIVIGMVTLIGTLGVYAQVGNPVAKSGGTRTPIPVVSTAPQPPIGWEITTTSGESEIALARHLKKVGVKEYFAYWCPHCYDQKQLFGKEAVKELGYIECAADGKNAQPQACADAGVKAFPSWEINGKLTSGIKTLEELADATGYQGSRNFKYTLPGG
;
A
#
# COMPACT_ATOMS: atom_id res chain seq x y z
N MET A 1 31.53 -46.85 -22.81
CA MET A 1 32.01 -45.92 -21.74
C MET A 1 31.15 -44.67 -21.72
N SER A 2 30.14 -44.66 -20.91
CA SER A 2 29.25 -43.50 -20.75
C SER A 2 29.95 -42.45 -19.86
N ARG A 3 30.38 -41.34 -20.40
CA ARG A 3 30.87 -40.20 -19.62
C ARG A 3 29.72 -39.69 -18.73
N ARG A 4 29.76 -39.99 -17.44
CA ARG A 4 28.93 -39.33 -16.43
C ARG A 4 29.28 -37.83 -16.51
N ARG A 5 28.43 -37.03 -17.18
CA ARG A 5 28.50 -35.56 -17.10
C ARG A 5 28.29 -35.19 -15.64
N SER A 6 29.30 -34.63 -15.00
CA SER A 6 29.17 -34.08 -13.66
C SER A 6 28.05 -33.03 -13.68
N ALA A 7 27.09 -33.16 -12.76
CA ALA A 7 26.02 -32.19 -12.64
C ALA A 7 26.60 -30.75 -12.53
N PRO A 8 26.08 -29.79 -13.25
CA PRO A 8 26.59 -28.42 -13.18
C PRO A 8 26.63 -27.92 -11.74
N TRP A 9 27.65 -27.14 -11.39
CA TRP A 9 27.85 -26.59 -10.05
C TRP A 9 26.58 -25.94 -9.47
N ILE A 10 25.78 -25.28 -10.31
CA ILE A 10 24.55 -24.60 -9.93
C ILE A 10 23.49 -25.56 -9.35
N HIS A 11 23.37 -26.79 -9.87
CA HIS A 11 22.40 -27.77 -9.34
C HIS A 11 22.75 -28.24 -7.91
N ARG A 12 24.00 -28.11 -7.49
CA ARG A 12 24.42 -28.50 -6.13
C ARG A 12 24.15 -27.38 -5.11
N TRP A 13 24.27 -26.14 -5.52
CA TRP A 13 24.20 -25.00 -4.62
C TRP A 13 22.90 -24.21 -4.70
N SER A 14 22.04 -24.45 -5.71
CA SER A 14 20.81 -23.72 -5.96
C SER A 14 19.90 -23.62 -4.72
N ARG A 15 19.66 -24.71 -4.01
CA ARG A 15 18.81 -24.71 -2.81
C ARG A 15 19.38 -23.85 -1.68
N GLN A 16 20.69 -23.91 -1.48
CA GLN A 16 21.38 -23.11 -0.46
C GLN A 16 21.33 -21.61 -0.83
N LEU A 17 21.55 -21.28 -2.11
CA LEU A 17 21.45 -19.90 -2.61
C LEU A 17 20.01 -19.37 -2.48
N ILE A 18 19.01 -20.17 -2.87
CA ILE A 18 17.59 -19.82 -2.69
C ILE A 18 17.29 -19.58 -1.20
N GLY A 19 17.74 -20.48 -0.32
CA GLY A 19 17.56 -20.31 1.13
C GLY A 19 18.22 -19.06 1.69
N ALA A 20 19.44 -18.73 1.23
CA ALA A 20 20.16 -17.54 1.64
C ALA A 20 19.47 -16.25 1.19
N ILE A 21 19.07 -16.16 -0.09
CA ILE A 21 18.35 -14.99 -0.63
C ILE A 21 17.00 -14.83 0.07
N ALA A 22 16.26 -15.92 0.26
CA ALA A 22 14.99 -15.90 0.97
C ALA A 22 15.16 -15.49 2.45
N GLY A 23 16.24 -15.93 3.11
CA GLY A 23 16.58 -15.49 4.47
C GLY A 23 16.83 -13.99 4.56
N ILE A 24 17.63 -13.43 3.65
CA ILE A 24 17.89 -11.99 3.57
C ILE A 24 16.58 -11.23 3.29
N GLY A 25 15.76 -11.72 2.36
CA GLY A 25 14.44 -11.13 2.05
C GLY A 25 13.50 -11.13 3.26
N ALA A 26 13.48 -12.22 4.04
CA ALA A 26 12.70 -12.33 5.27
C ALA A 26 13.15 -11.34 6.34
N LEU A 27 14.46 -11.17 6.54
CA LEU A 27 15.02 -10.18 7.48
C LEU A 27 14.65 -8.76 7.07
N LEU A 28 14.80 -8.43 5.80
CA LEU A 28 14.48 -7.11 5.26
C LEU A 28 13.00 -6.77 5.41
N THR A 29 12.11 -7.68 5.00
CA THR A 29 10.65 -7.47 5.09
C THR A 29 10.15 -7.56 6.54
N GLY A 30 10.78 -8.36 7.38
CA GLY A 30 10.55 -8.42 8.82
C GLY A 30 10.88 -7.09 9.51
N TYR A 31 12.04 -6.51 9.20
CA TYR A 31 12.43 -5.18 9.67
C TYR A 31 11.38 -4.11 9.28
N LEU A 32 10.97 -4.07 8.00
CA LEU A 32 9.95 -3.13 7.52
C LEU A 32 8.60 -3.33 8.23
N THR A 33 8.24 -4.58 8.54
CA THR A 33 7.02 -4.89 9.29
C THR A 33 7.06 -4.32 10.70
N VAL A 34 8.17 -4.52 11.42
CA VAL A 34 8.36 -4.01 12.79
C VAL A 34 8.32 -2.48 12.79
N VAL A 35 9.04 -1.82 11.88
CA VAL A 35 9.05 -0.35 11.77
C VAL A 35 7.65 0.19 11.49
N LYS A 36 6.89 -0.46 10.60
CA LYS A 36 5.52 -0.04 10.32
C LYS A 36 4.57 -0.20 11.52
N LEU A 37 4.70 -1.30 12.27
CA LEU A 37 3.89 -1.57 13.47
C LEU A 37 4.25 -0.66 14.64
N SER A 38 5.54 -0.28 14.78
CA SER A 38 6.01 0.65 15.82
C SER A 38 5.72 2.12 15.52
N GLY A 39 5.18 2.44 14.33
CA GLY A 39 4.92 3.82 13.92
C GLY A 39 6.19 4.66 13.68
N SER A 40 7.36 4.01 13.65
CA SER A 40 8.65 4.66 13.43
C SER A 40 8.86 4.94 11.93
N SER A 41 9.66 5.96 11.61
CA SER A 41 10.11 6.19 10.24
C SER A 41 11.23 5.22 9.87
N VAL A 42 11.21 4.72 8.62
CA VAL A 42 12.29 3.85 8.12
C VAL A 42 13.56 4.67 8.02
N ALA A 43 14.64 4.21 8.67
CA ALA A 43 15.96 4.76 8.46
C ALA A 43 16.45 4.39 7.05
N CYS A 44 16.27 5.28 6.09
CA CYS A 44 16.95 5.18 4.80
C CYS A 44 18.40 5.65 5.01
N THR A 45 19.21 4.82 5.65
CA THR A 45 20.65 5.01 5.70
C THR A 45 21.27 4.64 4.36
N ALA A 46 21.15 5.52 3.36
CA ALA A 46 22.22 5.69 2.43
C ALA A 46 23.30 6.46 3.23
N SER A 47 24.33 5.75 3.65
CA SER A 47 25.50 6.31 4.33
C SER A 47 25.94 7.61 3.65
N ALA A 48 26.10 8.62 4.49
CA ALA A 48 26.73 9.89 4.22
C ALA A 48 27.82 9.81 3.14
N ALA A 49 27.56 10.42 2.00
CA ALA A 49 28.49 11.13 1.14
C ALA A 49 27.94 11.30 -0.29
N THR A 50 26.79 11.98 -0.46
CA THR A 50 26.57 12.78 -1.67
C THR A 50 25.30 13.64 -1.48
N THR A 51 25.49 14.91 -1.58
CA THR A 51 24.51 15.99 -1.49
C THR A 51 23.34 15.80 -2.48
N GLY A 52 22.10 15.89 -2.01
CA GLY A 52 20.90 16.17 -2.79
C GLY A 52 20.00 14.99 -3.15
N ALA A 53 20.51 13.87 -3.67
CA ALA A 53 19.68 12.75 -4.15
C ALA A 53 19.26 11.76 -3.05
N ALA A 54 20.05 11.62 -1.98
CA ALA A 54 19.78 10.66 -0.89
C ALA A 54 18.66 11.13 0.07
N ALA A 55 18.49 12.42 0.25
CA ALA A 55 17.40 12.97 1.08
C ALA A 55 16.04 12.85 0.38
N ALA A 56 16.00 12.99 -0.95
CA ALA A 56 14.79 12.81 -1.74
C ALA A 56 14.32 11.32 -1.78
N SER A 57 15.25 10.35 -1.73
CA SER A 57 14.90 8.93 -1.69
C SER A 57 14.42 8.47 -0.31
N ALA A 58 14.83 9.14 0.78
CA ALA A 58 14.40 8.83 2.13
C ALA A 58 12.94 9.24 2.40
N SER A 59 12.56 10.45 1.96
CA SER A 59 11.17 10.91 2.04
C SER A 59 10.25 10.03 1.20
N SER A 60 10.67 9.65 0.00
CA SER A 60 9.87 8.83 -0.92
C SER A 60 9.62 7.40 -0.42
N CYS A 61 10.58 6.77 0.30
CA CYS A 61 10.34 5.46 0.90
C CYS A 61 9.26 5.49 1.99
N ASN A 62 9.29 6.52 2.85
CA ASN A 62 8.26 6.69 3.88
C ASN A 62 6.89 7.00 3.28
N ASP A 63 6.84 7.77 2.19
CA ASP A 63 5.61 8.06 1.46
C ASP A 63 5.00 6.78 0.86
N VAL A 64 5.84 5.88 0.31
CA VAL A 64 5.38 4.58 -0.20
C VAL A 64 4.85 3.70 0.93
N LEU A 65 5.57 3.61 2.06
CA LEU A 65 5.18 2.79 3.20
C LEU A 65 3.94 3.33 3.94
N SER A 66 3.67 4.64 3.87
CA SER A 66 2.48 5.27 4.42
C SER A 66 1.30 5.30 3.44
N SER A 67 1.53 4.95 2.17
CA SER A 67 0.49 4.93 1.15
C SER A 67 -0.61 3.89 1.46
N PRO A 68 -1.84 4.09 0.97
CA PRO A 68 -2.92 3.10 1.09
C PRO A 68 -2.55 1.74 0.48
N TYR A 69 -1.62 1.72 -0.49
CA TYR A 69 -1.12 0.51 -1.14
C TYR A 69 -0.17 -0.32 -0.25
N ALA A 70 0.34 0.23 0.85
CA ALA A 70 1.24 -0.46 1.77
C ALA A 70 0.52 -1.32 2.83
N THR A 71 -0.83 -1.37 2.80
CA THR A 71 -1.64 -2.18 3.71
C THR A 71 -2.61 -3.04 2.92
N VAL A 72 -2.70 -4.32 3.30
CA VAL A 72 -3.63 -5.31 2.73
C VAL A 72 -4.39 -5.94 3.88
N PHE A 73 -5.72 -5.96 3.82
CA PHE A 73 -6.60 -6.44 4.90
C PHE A 73 -6.32 -5.81 6.28
N GLY A 74 -5.84 -4.55 6.31
CA GLY A 74 -5.50 -3.86 7.56
C GLY A 74 -4.13 -4.22 8.15
N LEU A 75 -3.37 -5.11 7.50
CA LEU A 75 -2.03 -5.51 7.90
C LEU A 75 -0.96 -4.91 6.96
N PRO A 76 0.25 -4.64 7.45
CA PRO A 76 1.35 -4.17 6.61
C PRO A 76 1.67 -5.18 5.49
N LEU A 77 1.79 -4.69 4.25
CA LEU A 77 2.16 -5.53 3.10
C LEU A 77 3.50 -6.25 3.30
N ALA A 78 4.43 -5.62 4.00
CA ALA A 78 5.73 -6.20 4.35
C ALA A 78 5.61 -7.51 5.16
N LEU A 79 4.55 -7.67 5.97
CA LEU A 79 4.27 -8.90 6.72
C LEU A 79 4.01 -10.09 5.77
N PHE A 80 3.20 -9.88 4.73
CA PHE A 80 2.94 -10.91 3.72
C PHE A 80 4.21 -11.27 2.95
N GLY A 81 5.04 -10.26 2.63
CA GLY A 81 6.37 -10.47 2.04
C GLY A 81 7.27 -11.32 2.95
N CYS A 82 7.30 -11.03 4.24
CA CYS A 82 8.07 -11.79 5.23
C CYS A 82 7.62 -13.26 5.29
N LEU A 83 6.33 -13.51 5.35
CA LEU A 83 5.77 -14.87 5.34
C LEU A 83 6.10 -15.62 4.05
N ALA A 84 6.03 -14.96 2.89
CA ALA A 84 6.40 -15.54 1.61
C ALA A 84 7.89 -15.92 1.57
N TYR A 85 8.79 -15.05 2.00
CA TYR A 85 10.22 -15.36 2.06
C TYR A 85 10.55 -16.48 3.06
N ILE A 86 9.90 -16.51 4.24
CA ILE A 86 10.05 -17.62 5.20
C ILE A 86 9.59 -18.94 4.58
N SER A 87 8.47 -18.97 3.86
CA SER A 87 7.98 -20.16 3.17
C SER A 87 8.98 -20.63 2.12
N MET A 88 9.55 -19.72 1.32
CA MET A 88 10.57 -20.04 0.33
C MET A 88 11.84 -20.62 0.96
N ALA A 89 12.32 -20.03 2.06
CA ALA A 89 13.46 -20.55 2.82
C ALA A 89 13.17 -21.97 3.36
N THR A 90 11.99 -22.17 3.91
CA THR A 90 11.57 -23.49 4.43
C THR A 90 11.54 -24.54 3.32
N PHE A 91 10.92 -24.26 2.17
CA PHE A 91 10.87 -25.20 1.04
C PHE A 91 12.25 -25.48 0.44
N ALA A 92 13.15 -24.50 0.44
CA ALA A 92 14.52 -24.71 -0.04
C ALA A 92 15.33 -25.60 0.89
N LEU A 93 15.21 -25.41 2.21
CA LEU A 93 16.06 -26.05 3.21
C LEU A 93 15.47 -27.35 3.77
N ALA A 94 14.15 -27.56 3.75
CA ALA A 94 13.49 -28.74 4.31
C ALA A 94 14.07 -30.09 3.83
N PRO A 95 14.33 -30.30 2.52
CA PRO A 95 14.92 -31.57 2.06
C PRO A 95 16.36 -31.76 2.52
N LEU A 96 17.09 -30.68 2.83
CA LEU A 96 18.47 -30.76 3.33
C LEU A 96 18.53 -31.23 4.80
N ALA A 97 17.45 -31.04 5.56
CA ALA A 97 17.36 -31.49 6.96
C ALA A 97 17.17 -33.01 7.09
N ILE A 98 16.71 -33.69 6.03
CA ILE A 98 16.46 -35.13 6.06
C ILE A 98 17.73 -35.89 5.68
N LYS A 99 18.23 -36.77 6.59
CA LYS A 99 19.42 -37.60 6.36
C LYS A 99 19.15 -38.61 5.23
N PRO A 100 20.03 -38.72 4.19
CA PRO A 100 19.80 -39.55 3.01
C PRO A 100 19.69 -41.04 3.31
N GLN A 101 20.19 -41.47 4.48
CA GLN A 101 20.28 -42.89 4.85
C GLN A 101 18.98 -43.43 5.49
N GLN A 102 18.10 -42.59 5.97
CA GLN A 102 16.94 -42.99 6.79
C GLN A 102 15.64 -43.18 6.00
N ASN A 103 15.41 -42.40 4.91
CA ASN A 103 14.18 -42.49 4.09
C ASN A 103 14.42 -41.90 2.69
N LYS A 104 14.96 -42.68 1.75
CA LYS A 104 15.27 -42.23 0.39
C LYS A 104 14.02 -41.83 -0.40
N ASP A 105 12.93 -42.62 -0.26
CA ASP A 105 11.67 -42.36 -1.01
C ASP A 105 10.95 -41.12 -0.52
N LEU A 106 10.94 -40.85 0.79
CA LEU A 106 10.37 -39.65 1.35
C LEU A 106 11.15 -38.42 0.91
N ARG A 107 12.47 -38.49 0.91
CA ARG A 107 13.34 -37.40 0.48
C ARG A 107 13.14 -37.07 -0.99
N SER A 108 13.08 -38.06 -1.89
CA SER A 108 12.86 -37.78 -3.32
C SER A 108 11.52 -37.15 -3.59
N LYS A 109 10.44 -37.66 -2.96
CA LYS A 109 9.10 -37.02 -3.06
C LYS A 109 9.10 -35.60 -2.53
N LEU A 110 9.74 -35.33 -1.39
CA LEU A 110 9.87 -33.98 -0.83
C LEU A 110 10.70 -33.07 -1.74
N GLU A 111 11.76 -33.59 -2.35
CA GLU A 111 12.56 -32.83 -3.32
C GLU A 111 11.71 -32.40 -4.53
N ASP A 112 10.89 -33.30 -5.07
CA ASP A 112 10.02 -32.99 -6.22
C ASP A 112 8.93 -31.96 -5.87
N TRP A 113 8.21 -32.19 -4.78
CA TRP A 113 7.18 -31.29 -4.32
C TRP A 113 7.71 -29.91 -3.94
N THR A 114 8.85 -29.86 -3.22
CA THR A 114 9.41 -28.57 -2.81
C THR A 114 9.95 -27.78 -3.99
N TRP A 115 10.48 -28.42 -5.06
CA TRP A 115 10.87 -27.72 -6.27
C TRP A 115 9.67 -27.10 -6.99
N LEU A 116 8.54 -27.81 -7.05
CA LEU A 116 7.32 -27.29 -7.64
C LEU A 116 6.78 -26.11 -6.81
N LEU A 117 6.78 -26.21 -5.47
CA LEU A 117 6.36 -25.13 -4.58
C LEU A 117 7.31 -23.94 -4.66
N LEU A 118 8.61 -24.14 -4.78
CA LEU A 118 9.58 -23.06 -5.01
C LEU A 118 9.33 -22.34 -6.33
N PHE A 119 9.06 -23.08 -7.40
CA PHE A 119 8.72 -22.50 -8.69
C PHE A 119 7.40 -21.71 -8.62
N ALA A 120 6.36 -22.28 -8.01
CA ALA A 120 5.08 -21.65 -7.83
C ALA A 120 5.19 -20.35 -7.01
N GLY A 121 5.87 -20.42 -5.87
CA GLY A 121 6.09 -19.27 -4.99
C GLY A 121 6.94 -18.17 -5.64
N ALA A 122 8.05 -18.55 -6.29
CA ALA A 122 8.91 -17.58 -6.98
C ALA A 122 8.18 -16.88 -8.14
N THR A 123 7.36 -17.62 -8.90
CA THR A 123 6.52 -17.04 -9.97
C THR A 123 5.51 -16.05 -9.40
N ALA A 124 4.77 -16.44 -8.35
CA ALA A 124 3.82 -15.58 -7.68
C ALA A 124 4.46 -14.31 -7.12
N MET A 125 5.59 -14.45 -6.40
CA MET A 125 6.34 -13.32 -5.85
C MET A 125 6.85 -12.37 -6.94
N THR A 126 7.33 -12.90 -8.07
CA THR A 126 7.84 -12.09 -9.19
C THR A 126 6.71 -11.29 -9.85
N ILE A 127 5.56 -11.90 -10.12
CA ILE A 127 4.41 -11.22 -10.72
C ILE A 127 3.85 -10.16 -9.78
N PHE A 128 3.70 -10.49 -8.50
CA PHE A 128 3.25 -9.55 -7.48
C PHE A 128 4.21 -8.35 -7.34
N SER A 129 5.52 -8.62 -7.26
CA SER A 129 6.54 -7.55 -7.23
C SER A 129 6.55 -6.70 -8.49
N GLY A 130 6.35 -7.31 -9.67
CA GLY A 130 6.20 -6.59 -10.93
C GLY A 130 5.03 -5.63 -10.93
N TYR A 131 3.88 -6.06 -10.40
CA TYR A 131 2.71 -5.19 -10.24
C TYR A 131 2.97 -4.03 -9.26
N LEU A 132 3.64 -4.30 -8.13
CA LEU A 132 4.04 -3.24 -7.19
C LEU A 132 5.00 -2.24 -7.82
N MET A 133 5.95 -2.70 -8.67
CA MET A 133 6.84 -1.82 -9.43
C MET A 133 6.05 -0.95 -10.42
N TYR A 134 5.05 -1.51 -11.08
CA TYR A 134 4.14 -0.74 -11.93
C TYR A 134 3.42 0.36 -11.13
N LEU A 135 2.84 0.04 -9.97
CA LEU A 135 2.19 1.03 -9.10
C LEU A 135 3.17 2.13 -8.64
N LEU A 136 4.39 1.73 -8.28
CA LEU A 136 5.43 2.65 -7.84
C LEU A 136 5.82 3.64 -8.94
N ALA A 137 5.99 3.16 -10.18
CA ALA A 137 6.42 3.96 -11.32
C ALA A 137 5.32 4.89 -11.85
N PHE A 138 4.08 4.39 -11.96
CA PHE A 138 3.01 5.09 -12.67
C PHE A 138 1.98 5.78 -11.77
N LYS A 139 1.71 5.23 -10.58
CA LYS A 139 0.70 5.78 -9.66
C LYS A 139 1.31 6.63 -8.55
N ILE A 140 2.33 6.11 -7.86
CA ILE A 140 2.93 6.78 -6.69
C ILE A 140 4.02 7.74 -7.14
N LYS A 141 4.71 7.44 -8.28
CA LYS A 141 5.85 8.21 -8.83
C LYS A 141 6.96 8.45 -7.80
N ALA A 142 7.19 7.48 -6.95
CA ALA A 142 8.21 7.50 -5.90
C ALA A 142 9.22 6.38 -6.12
N VAL A 143 10.46 6.55 -5.66
CA VAL A 143 11.50 5.52 -5.75
C VAL A 143 11.71 4.93 -4.35
N CYS A 144 11.48 3.63 -4.20
CA CYS A 144 11.69 2.91 -2.95
C CYS A 144 12.77 1.85 -3.11
N LEU A 145 13.92 2.06 -2.50
CA LEU A 145 15.07 1.15 -2.61
C LEU A 145 14.78 -0.25 -2.05
N TYR A 146 14.02 -0.34 -0.98
CA TYR A 146 13.59 -1.62 -0.39
C TYR A 146 12.64 -2.39 -1.32
N CYS A 147 11.77 -1.68 -2.04
CA CYS A 147 10.85 -2.30 -3.00
C CYS A 147 11.62 -2.83 -4.22
N LEU A 148 12.60 -2.06 -4.72
CA LEU A 148 13.50 -2.50 -5.79
C LEU A 148 14.32 -3.73 -5.35
N GLY A 149 14.87 -3.71 -4.14
CA GLY A 149 15.61 -4.84 -3.58
C GLY A 149 14.75 -6.10 -3.50
N SER A 150 13.52 -5.99 -3.00
CA SER A 150 12.58 -7.13 -2.93
C SER A 150 12.20 -7.65 -4.32
N ALA A 151 12.02 -6.77 -5.31
CA ALA A 151 11.75 -7.19 -6.69
C ALA A 151 12.94 -7.93 -7.32
N LEU A 152 14.17 -7.48 -7.06
CA LEU A 152 15.38 -8.17 -7.50
C LEU A 152 15.55 -9.53 -6.83
N PHE A 153 15.23 -9.65 -5.53
CA PHE A 153 15.26 -10.94 -4.84
C PHE A 153 14.23 -11.92 -5.41
N SER A 154 12.99 -11.48 -5.67
CA SER A 154 11.97 -12.35 -6.26
C SER A 154 12.36 -12.85 -7.65
N LEU A 155 12.92 -11.96 -8.48
CA LEU A 155 13.44 -12.33 -9.81
C LEU A 155 14.63 -13.30 -9.73
N SER A 156 15.54 -13.09 -8.77
CA SER A 156 16.67 -13.98 -8.53
C SER A 156 16.21 -15.36 -8.05
N LEU A 157 15.20 -15.43 -7.17
CA LEU A 157 14.60 -16.68 -6.73
C LEU A 157 13.98 -17.45 -7.90
N LEU A 158 13.23 -16.76 -8.78
CA LEU A 158 12.64 -17.38 -9.97
C LEU A 158 13.73 -17.92 -10.90
N THR A 159 14.75 -17.13 -11.19
CA THR A 159 15.86 -17.53 -12.06
C THR A 159 16.61 -18.74 -11.49
N LEU A 160 16.94 -18.72 -10.20
CA LEU A 160 17.61 -19.83 -9.54
C LEU A 160 16.74 -21.10 -9.50
N THR A 161 15.43 -20.95 -9.36
CA THR A 161 14.50 -22.08 -9.37
C THR A 161 14.40 -22.70 -10.76
N LEU A 162 14.41 -21.91 -11.83
CA LEU A 162 14.40 -22.39 -13.21
C LEU A 162 15.70 -23.10 -13.58
N ILE A 163 16.85 -22.53 -13.24
CA ILE A 163 18.16 -23.07 -13.63
C ILE A 163 18.66 -24.14 -12.65
N GLY A 164 18.18 -24.12 -11.42
CA GLY A 164 18.70 -24.98 -10.33
C GLY A 164 18.34 -26.46 -10.44
N ARG A 165 17.43 -26.83 -11.34
CA ARG A 165 16.99 -28.20 -11.60
C ARG A 165 16.87 -28.46 -13.10
N SER A 166 17.19 -29.69 -13.53
CA SER A 166 16.82 -30.17 -14.86
C SER A 166 15.35 -30.59 -14.87
N TRP A 167 14.51 -29.78 -15.54
CA TRP A 167 13.08 -30.07 -15.68
C TRP A 167 12.87 -31.07 -16.81
N GLU A 168 12.13 -32.17 -16.54
CA GLU A 168 11.88 -33.23 -17.53
C GLU A 168 10.84 -32.75 -18.58
N ASP A 169 9.84 -32.00 -18.15
CA ASP A 169 8.76 -31.48 -19.03
C ASP A 169 8.66 -29.97 -18.91
N VAL A 170 9.21 -29.28 -19.91
CA VAL A 170 9.14 -27.81 -20.03
C VAL A 170 7.71 -27.33 -20.33
N GLY A 171 6.91 -28.15 -21.03
CA GLY A 171 5.51 -27.80 -21.34
C GLY A 171 4.66 -27.75 -20.09
N GLN A 172 4.81 -28.73 -19.19
CA GLN A 172 4.14 -28.75 -17.89
C GLN A 172 4.55 -27.53 -17.02
N LEU A 173 5.84 -27.21 -17.02
CA LEU A 173 6.36 -26.06 -16.29
C LEU A 173 5.75 -24.74 -16.77
N LEU A 174 5.71 -24.53 -18.08
CA LEU A 174 5.07 -23.35 -18.69
C LEU A 174 3.58 -23.26 -18.34
N PHE A 175 2.86 -24.39 -18.45
CA PHE A 175 1.44 -24.42 -18.08
C PHE A 175 1.21 -24.03 -16.63
N ILE A 176 1.95 -24.61 -15.69
CA ILE A 176 1.88 -24.29 -14.28
C ILE A 176 2.23 -22.82 -14.04
N GLY A 177 3.28 -22.31 -14.68
CA GLY A 177 3.69 -20.91 -14.58
C GLY A 177 2.61 -19.93 -15.05
N ILE A 178 1.94 -20.24 -16.17
CA ILE A 178 0.83 -19.42 -16.70
C ILE A 178 -0.36 -19.44 -15.72
N VAL A 179 -0.76 -20.61 -15.23
CA VAL A 179 -1.89 -20.73 -14.29
C VAL A 179 -1.62 -19.95 -13.01
N ILE A 180 -0.45 -20.15 -12.40
CA ILE A 180 -0.06 -19.41 -11.19
C ILE A 180 0.02 -17.92 -11.47
N GLY A 181 0.57 -17.53 -12.62
CA GLY A 181 0.65 -16.14 -13.05
C GLY A 181 -0.72 -15.49 -13.15
N MET A 182 -1.67 -16.14 -13.81
CA MET A 182 -3.05 -15.64 -13.95
C MET A 182 -3.74 -15.53 -12.58
N VAL A 183 -3.66 -16.57 -11.75
CA VAL A 183 -4.26 -16.55 -10.41
C VAL A 183 -3.67 -15.43 -9.55
N THR A 184 -2.34 -15.29 -9.58
CA THR A 184 -1.65 -14.22 -8.82
C THR A 184 -2.03 -12.84 -9.33
N LEU A 185 -2.08 -12.64 -10.64
CA LEU A 185 -2.47 -11.36 -11.24
C LEU A 185 -3.91 -11.00 -10.90
N ILE A 186 -4.84 -11.92 -11.08
CA ILE A 186 -6.26 -11.71 -10.74
C ILE A 186 -6.42 -11.44 -9.24
N GLY A 187 -5.76 -12.21 -8.37
CA GLY A 187 -5.77 -12.01 -6.94
C GLY A 187 -5.20 -10.66 -6.54
N THR A 188 -4.08 -10.25 -7.15
CA THR A 188 -3.45 -8.95 -6.91
C THR A 188 -4.36 -7.81 -7.35
N LEU A 189 -4.91 -7.88 -8.57
CA LEU A 189 -5.86 -6.89 -9.06
C LEU A 189 -7.11 -6.82 -8.17
N GLY A 190 -7.63 -7.98 -7.70
CA GLY A 190 -8.76 -8.03 -6.78
C GLY A 190 -8.49 -7.36 -5.44
N VAL A 191 -7.31 -7.58 -4.86
CA VAL A 191 -6.88 -6.94 -3.60
C VAL A 191 -6.73 -5.42 -3.77
N TYR A 192 -6.10 -4.99 -4.88
CA TYR A 192 -5.84 -3.57 -5.12
C TYR A 192 -6.95 -2.84 -5.87
N ALA A 193 -7.94 -3.52 -6.42
CA ALA A 193 -9.14 -2.89 -7.01
C ALA A 193 -9.88 -2.01 -6.00
N GLN A 194 -9.78 -2.34 -4.71
CA GLN A 194 -10.42 -1.59 -3.63
C GLN A 194 -9.55 -0.48 -3.03
N VAL A 195 -8.25 -0.46 -3.29
CA VAL A 195 -7.32 0.53 -2.73
C VAL A 195 -7.40 1.87 -3.47
N GLY A 196 -7.79 1.86 -4.73
CA GLY A 196 -8.06 3.09 -5.51
C GLY A 196 -9.53 3.48 -5.55
N ASN A 197 -10.41 2.60 -5.05
CA ASN A 197 -11.85 2.82 -4.96
C ASN A 197 -12.28 2.56 -3.50
N PRO A 198 -12.51 3.58 -2.69
CA PRO A 198 -13.03 3.43 -1.33
C PRO A 198 -14.48 2.91 -1.29
N VAL A 199 -14.98 2.33 -2.39
CA VAL A 199 -16.39 1.96 -2.63
C VAL A 199 -16.81 0.62 -2.01
N ALA A 200 -15.94 -0.16 -1.37
CA ALA A 200 -16.27 -1.55 -1.05
C ALA A 200 -16.55 -1.88 0.43
N LYS A 201 -16.90 -0.91 1.29
CA LYS A 201 -17.38 -1.20 2.66
C LYS A 201 -18.78 -0.70 2.97
N SER A 202 -19.51 -0.17 1.99
CA SER A 202 -20.92 0.20 2.18
C SER A 202 -21.68 -0.16 0.92
N GLY A 203 -22.69 -0.98 1.03
CA GLY A 203 -23.49 -1.53 -0.08
C GLY A 203 -24.40 -0.51 -0.79
N GLY A 204 -23.85 0.65 -1.16
CA GLY A 204 -24.54 1.66 -1.94
C GLY A 204 -23.60 2.26 -3.00
N THR A 205 -24.11 2.47 -4.22
CA THR A 205 -23.41 3.21 -5.27
C THR A 205 -23.27 4.66 -4.84
N ARG A 206 -22.03 5.13 -4.59
CA ARG A 206 -21.78 6.52 -4.24
C ARG A 206 -21.83 7.40 -5.48
N THR A 207 -22.39 8.58 -5.32
CA THR A 207 -22.46 9.56 -6.40
C THR A 207 -21.22 10.46 -6.37
N PRO A 208 -20.48 10.62 -7.50
CA PRO A 208 -19.41 11.61 -7.56
C PRO A 208 -19.93 13.00 -7.25
N ILE A 209 -19.15 13.78 -6.47
CA ILE A 209 -19.52 15.19 -6.21
C ILE A 209 -19.45 16.00 -7.51
N PRO A 210 -20.26 17.07 -7.64
CA PRO A 210 -20.22 17.95 -8.79
C PRO A 210 -18.91 18.74 -8.82
N VAL A 211 -18.31 18.85 -10.02
CA VAL A 211 -17.10 19.62 -10.25
C VAL A 211 -17.43 21.11 -10.35
N VAL A 212 -16.61 21.97 -9.73
CA VAL A 212 -16.73 23.43 -9.84
C VAL A 212 -16.46 23.88 -11.26
N SER A 213 -17.38 24.65 -11.81
CA SER A 213 -17.26 25.27 -13.15
C SER A 213 -17.39 26.80 -13.16
N THR A 214 -17.66 27.40 -12.00
CA THR A 214 -17.89 28.85 -11.84
C THR A 214 -16.89 29.50 -10.89
N ALA A 215 -16.81 30.84 -10.88
CA ALA A 215 -16.03 31.56 -9.89
C ALA A 215 -16.68 31.54 -8.50
N PRO A 216 -15.91 31.57 -7.40
CA PRO A 216 -16.44 31.64 -6.05
C PRO A 216 -17.11 33.01 -5.81
N GLN A 217 -18.19 33.03 -5.05
CA GLN A 217 -18.87 34.26 -4.68
C GLN A 217 -18.36 34.78 -3.32
N PRO A 218 -17.64 35.91 -3.29
CA PRO A 218 -17.25 36.51 -2.01
C PRO A 218 -18.47 36.94 -1.20
N PRO A 219 -18.47 36.83 0.14
CA PRO A 219 -17.44 36.17 1.00
C PRO A 219 -17.76 34.73 1.35
N ILE A 220 -18.64 34.06 0.61
CA ILE A 220 -19.22 32.75 0.99
C ILE A 220 -18.65 31.58 0.20
N GLY A 221 -18.15 31.83 -1.03
CA GLY A 221 -17.69 30.77 -1.97
C GLY A 221 -18.82 30.22 -2.84
N TRP A 222 -18.80 28.95 -3.10
CA TRP A 222 -19.83 28.27 -3.90
C TRP A 222 -20.93 27.68 -3.02
N GLU A 223 -22.12 27.62 -3.58
CA GLU A 223 -23.24 26.95 -2.93
C GLU A 223 -23.01 25.43 -2.89
N ILE A 224 -23.20 24.80 -1.72
CA ILE A 224 -23.16 23.36 -1.58
C ILE A 224 -24.44 22.78 -2.17
N THR A 225 -24.31 21.92 -3.18
CA THR A 225 -25.46 21.36 -3.91
C THR A 225 -25.85 19.97 -3.45
N THR A 226 -24.92 19.23 -2.80
CA THR A 226 -25.17 17.91 -2.26
C THR A 226 -25.96 17.94 -0.95
N THR A 227 -26.74 16.88 -0.70
CA THR A 227 -27.54 16.71 0.53
C THR A 227 -26.94 15.62 1.40
N SER A 228 -26.82 15.87 2.70
CA SER A 228 -26.27 14.90 3.64
C SER A 228 -27.22 13.72 3.89
N GLY A 229 -26.66 12.56 4.15
CA GLY A 229 -27.35 11.44 4.77
C GLY A 229 -27.13 11.42 6.28
N GLU A 230 -27.73 10.46 6.95
CA GLU A 230 -27.55 10.27 8.40
C GLU A 230 -26.09 9.98 8.77
N SER A 231 -25.36 9.25 7.89
CA SER A 231 -23.96 8.89 8.13
C SER A 231 -23.04 10.10 8.07
N GLU A 232 -23.22 11.02 7.11
CA GLU A 232 -22.45 12.27 6.99
C GLU A 232 -22.70 13.17 8.19
N ILE A 233 -23.97 13.33 8.61
CA ILE A 233 -24.34 14.14 9.77
C ILE A 233 -23.76 13.55 11.07
N ALA A 234 -23.85 12.23 11.24
CA ALA A 234 -23.32 11.56 12.42
C ALA A 234 -21.78 11.66 12.49
N LEU A 235 -21.08 11.53 11.36
CA LEU A 235 -19.64 11.74 11.31
C LEU A 235 -19.28 13.19 11.63
N ALA A 236 -19.96 14.18 11.04
CA ALA A 236 -19.69 15.60 11.29
C ALA A 236 -19.84 15.96 12.79
N ARG A 237 -20.88 15.45 13.45
CA ARG A 237 -21.07 15.60 14.89
C ARG A 237 -19.98 14.92 15.71
N HIS A 238 -19.52 13.74 15.28
CA HIS A 238 -18.40 13.06 15.92
C HIS A 238 -17.12 13.88 15.81
N LEU A 239 -16.77 14.37 14.62
CA LEU A 239 -15.59 15.20 14.39
C LEU A 239 -15.58 16.44 15.30
N LYS A 240 -16.71 17.13 15.38
CA LYS A 240 -16.90 18.27 16.31
C LYS A 240 -16.70 17.86 17.77
N LYS A 241 -17.29 16.73 18.17
CA LYS A 241 -17.21 16.22 19.55
C LYS A 241 -15.79 15.90 19.97
N VAL A 242 -14.96 15.33 19.05
CA VAL A 242 -13.56 15.00 19.33
C VAL A 242 -12.60 16.16 19.08
N GLY A 243 -13.13 17.36 18.75
CA GLY A 243 -12.33 18.58 18.62
C GLY A 243 -11.54 18.68 17.32
N VAL A 244 -11.93 18.00 16.28
CA VAL A 244 -11.33 18.15 14.93
C VAL A 244 -11.66 19.52 14.38
N LYS A 245 -10.66 20.21 13.81
CA LYS A 245 -10.84 21.48 13.12
C LYS A 245 -10.50 21.36 11.65
N GLU A 246 -11.33 21.95 10.80
CA GLU A 246 -11.05 22.15 9.39
C GLU A 246 -10.69 23.60 9.13
N TYR A 247 -9.51 23.85 8.58
CA TYR A 247 -9.05 25.16 8.13
C TYR A 247 -9.28 25.26 6.62
N PHE A 248 -10.03 26.26 6.17
CA PHE A 248 -10.40 26.39 4.77
C PHE A 248 -10.38 27.86 4.31
N ALA A 249 -10.48 28.07 3.01
CA ALA A 249 -10.71 29.38 2.40
C ALA A 249 -11.91 29.29 1.46
N TYR A 250 -12.81 30.27 1.51
CA TYR A 250 -14.06 30.25 0.73
C TYR A 250 -13.83 30.13 -0.79
N TRP A 251 -12.72 30.65 -1.28
CA TRP A 251 -12.34 30.64 -2.69
C TRP A 251 -11.57 29.38 -3.13
N CYS A 252 -11.30 28.45 -2.23
CA CYS A 252 -10.52 27.25 -2.52
C CYS A 252 -11.41 26.14 -3.12
N PRO A 253 -11.15 25.66 -4.36
CA PRO A 253 -11.94 24.60 -4.99
C PRO A 253 -11.91 23.29 -4.19
N HIS A 254 -10.75 22.90 -3.65
CA HIS A 254 -10.62 21.70 -2.84
C HIS A 254 -11.39 21.76 -1.52
N CYS A 255 -11.56 22.96 -0.96
CA CYS A 255 -12.43 23.16 0.20
C CYS A 255 -13.91 23.01 -0.16
N TYR A 256 -14.28 23.43 -1.35
CA TYR A 256 -15.61 23.18 -1.87
C TYR A 256 -15.86 21.67 -2.05
N ASP A 257 -14.93 20.95 -2.68
CA ASP A 257 -15.03 19.50 -2.86
C ASP A 257 -15.18 18.77 -1.51
N GLN A 258 -14.43 19.20 -0.49
CA GLN A 258 -14.55 18.68 0.86
C GLN A 258 -15.94 18.90 1.45
N LYS A 259 -16.51 20.09 1.29
CA LYS A 259 -17.87 20.42 1.76
C LYS A 259 -18.94 19.64 0.99
N GLN A 260 -18.75 19.40 -0.30
CA GLN A 260 -19.66 18.59 -1.11
C GLN A 260 -19.70 17.11 -0.67
N LEU A 261 -18.59 16.56 -0.16
CA LEU A 261 -18.56 15.21 0.40
C LEU A 261 -19.47 15.07 1.62
N PHE A 262 -19.52 16.11 2.46
CA PHE A 262 -20.39 16.12 3.65
C PHE A 262 -21.85 16.48 3.32
N GLY A 263 -22.08 17.39 2.38
CA GLY A 263 -23.40 17.92 2.06
C GLY A 263 -23.86 19.07 2.96
N LYS A 264 -24.93 19.74 2.56
CA LYS A 264 -25.45 20.99 3.17
C LYS A 264 -25.69 20.90 4.69
N GLU A 265 -26.25 19.78 5.14
CA GLU A 265 -26.69 19.60 6.53
C GLU A 265 -25.50 19.29 7.43
N ALA A 266 -24.62 18.36 7.03
CA ALA A 266 -23.47 17.93 7.81
C ALA A 266 -22.40 19.03 7.95
N VAL A 267 -22.21 19.87 6.92
CA VAL A 267 -21.27 20.99 6.99
C VAL A 267 -21.64 21.97 8.11
N LYS A 268 -22.92 22.16 8.44
CA LYS A 268 -23.36 23.03 9.55
C LYS A 268 -22.96 22.48 10.93
N GLU A 269 -22.75 21.17 11.01
CA GLU A 269 -22.32 20.50 12.24
C GLU A 269 -20.79 20.49 12.42
N LEU A 270 -20.01 20.76 11.36
CA LEU A 270 -18.55 20.78 11.42
C LEU A 270 -18.03 22.05 12.12
N GLY A 271 -16.91 21.91 12.80
CA GLY A 271 -16.13 23.01 13.36
C GLY A 271 -15.09 23.53 12.37
N TYR A 272 -15.51 24.29 11.35
CA TYR A 272 -14.60 24.83 10.35
C TYR A 272 -14.16 26.27 10.67
N ILE A 273 -12.94 26.63 10.26
CA ILE A 273 -12.30 27.91 10.49
C ILE A 273 -11.99 28.56 9.14
N GLU A 274 -12.58 29.71 8.85
CA GLU A 274 -12.33 30.49 7.62
C GLU A 274 -11.03 31.28 7.76
N CYS A 275 -10.07 31.01 6.87
CA CYS A 275 -8.74 31.62 6.87
C CYS A 275 -8.60 32.81 5.92
N ALA A 276 -9.45 32.92 4.91
CA ALA A 276 -9.43 34.09 4.01
C ALA A 276 -9.93 35.33 4.75
N ALA A 277 -9.11 36.36 4.79
CA ALA A 277 -9.40 37.57 5.59
C ALA A 277 -10.69 38.30 5.17
N ASP A 278 -11.10 38.14 3.91
CA ASP A 278 -12.33 38.69 3.32
C ASP A 278 -13.51 37.69 3.34
N GLY A 279 -13.29 36.50 3.94
CA GLY A 279 -14.30 35.47 4.10
C GLY A 279 -15.32 35.80 5.22
N LYS A 280 -16.47 35.12 5.17
CA LYS A 280 -17.49 35.27 6.21
C LYS A 280 -17.02 34.65 7.53
N ASN A 281 -17.07 35.46 8.62
CA ASN A 281 -16.57 35.04 9.94
C ASN A 281 -15.10 34.61 9.94
N ALA A 282 -14.26 35.28 9.16
CA ALA A 282 -12.85 35.00 9.00
C ALA A 282 -12.06 35.00 10.32
N GLN A 283 -11.17 34.05 10.48
CA GLN A 283 -10.26 33.90 11.61
C GLN A 283 -8.82 33.67 11.13
N PRO A 284 -8.24 34.63 10.35
CA PRO A 284 -6.92 34.42 9.74
C PRO A 284 -5.80 34.23 10.77
N GLN A 285 -5.93 34.85 11.95
CA GLN A 285 -4.96 34.69 13.04
C GLN A 285 -4.94 33.24 13.57
N ALA A 286 -6.10 32.62 13.78
CA ALA A 286 -6.19 31.24 14.22
C ALA A 286 -5.53 30.25 13.21
N CYS A 287 -5.61 30.56 11.92
CA CYS A 287 -4.96 29.78 10.88
C CYS A 287 -3.43 29.95 10.88
N ALA A 288 -2.96 31.19 11.10
CA ALA A 288 -1.55 31.48 11.23
C ALA A 288 -0.93 30.80 12.48
N ASP A 289 -1.61 30.89 13.60
CA ASP A 289 -1.19 30.27 14.88
C ASP A 289 -1.14 28.72 14.77
N ALA A 290 -2.06 28.12 14.01
CA ALA A 290 -2.06 26.69 13.71
C ALA A 290 -1.03 26.28 12.65
N GLY A 291 -0.33 27.23 12.01
CA GLY A 291 0.68 26.96 11.00
C GLY A 291 0.12 26.45 9.67
N VAL A 292 -1.10 26.82 9.32
CA VAL A 292 -1.78 26.41 8.08
C VAL A 292 -1.08 27.02 6.86
N LYS A 293 -0.65 26.16 5.90
CA LYS A 293 0.05 26.57 4.68
C LYS A 293 -0.69 26.22 3.39
N ALA A 294 -1.72 25.37 3.48
CA ALA A 294 -2.51 24.94 2.33
C ALA A 294 -3.95 24.64 2.75
N PHE A 295 -4.88 24.62 1.80
CA PHE A 295 -6.30 24.41 2.05
C PHE A 295 -6.87 23.26 1.19
N PRO A 296 -7.81 22.46 1.77
CA PRO A 296 -8.17 22.41 3.18
C PRO A 296 -7.05 21.82 4.03
N SER A 297 -7.00 22.15 5.32
CA SER A 297 -6.14 21.50 6.31
C SER A 297 -6.96 21.04 7.50
N TRP A 298 -6.59 19.91 8.04
CA TRP A 298 -7.28 19.24 9.13
C TRP A 298 -6.37 19.13 10.35
N GLU A 299 -6.82 19.61 11.48
CA GLU A 299 -6.18 19.38 12.77
C GLU A 299 -6.91 18.22 13.49
N ILE A 300 -6.24 17.07 13.59
CA ILE A 300 -6.75 15.85 14.21
C ILE A 300 -5.76 15.41 15.29
N ASN A 301 -6.21 15.32 16.55
CA ASN A 301 -5.36 14.95 17.68
C ASN A 301 -4.10 15.83 17.80
N GLY A 302 -4.22 17.13 17.55
CA GLY A 302 -3.12 18.10 17.57
C GLY A 302 -2.14 18.00 16.40
N LYS A 303 -2.41 17.14 15.40
CA LYS A 303 -1.61 17.01 14.18
C LYS A 303 -2.30 17.68 13.01
N LEU A 304 -1.62 18.64 12.38
CA LEU A 304 -2.09 19.30 11.17
C LEU A 304 -1.72 18.49 9.92
N THR A 305 -2.71 18.23 9.04
CA THR A 305 -2.52 17.58 7.74
C THR A 305 -3.27 18.31 6.67
N SER A 306 -2.64 18.60 5.52
CA SER A 306 -3.25 19.33 4.41
C SER A 306 -3.81 18.38 3.34
N GLY A 307 -4.82 18.85 2.61
CA GLY A 307 -5.46 18.15 1.50
C GLY A 307 -6.88 17.68 1.81
N ILE A 308 -7.63 17.36 0.76
CA ILE A 308 -8.96 16.77 0.87
C ILE A 308 -8.83 15.41 1.58
N LYS A 309 -9.77 15.13 2.48
CA LYS A 309 -9.91 13.84 3.16
C LYS A 309 -11.21 13.20 2.75
N THR A 310 -11.18 11.90 2.45
CA THR A 310 -12.42 11.14 2.31
C THR A 310 -13.12 11.03 3.67
N LEU A 311 -14.42 10.81 3.66
CA LEU A 311 -15.17 10.65 4.92
C LEU A 311 -14.73 9.40 5.70
N GLU A 312 -14.24 8.37 4.98
CA GLU A 312 -13.63 7.19 5.57
C GLU A 312 -12.31 7.51 6.28
N GLU A 313 -11.42 8.27 5.63
CA GLU A 313 -10.14 8.69 6.24
C GLU A 313 -10.37 9.49 7.51
N LEU A 314 -11.36 10.39 7.52
CA LEU A 314 -11.74 11.16 8.72
C LEU A 314 -12.31 10.26 9.82
N ALA A 315 -13.16 9.30 9.43
CA ALA A 315 -13.73 8.32 10.35
C ALA A 315 -12.64 7.43 10.99
N ASP A 316 -11.70 6.96 10.18
CA ASP A 316 -10.59 6.12 10.65
C ASP A 316 -9.63 6.91 11.55
N ALA A 317 -9.23 8.12 11.15
CA ALA A 317 -8.31 8.96 11.90
C ALA A 317 -8.85 9.39 13.27
N THR A 318 -10.18 9.38 13.44
CA THR A 318 -10.86 9.81 14.67
C THR A 318 -11.51 8.67 15.45
N GLY A 319 -11.35 7.41 15.01
CA GLY A 319 -11.90 6.24 15.67
C GLY A 319 -13.44 6.17 15.64
N TYR A 320 -14.06 6.75 14.61
CA TYR A 320 -15.52 6.75 14.45
C TYR A 320 -16.06 5.34 14.24
N GLN A 321 -17.03 4.93 15.08
CA GLN A 321 -17.65 3.60 15.06
C GLN A 321 -19.09 3.59 14.50
N GLY A 322 -19.58 4.74 14.03
CA GLY A 322 -20.95 4.83 13.49
C GLY A 322 -21.06 4.32 12.04
N SER A 323 -22.27 4.48 11.48
CA SER A 323 -22.56 4.11 10.09
C SER A 323 -21.67 4.87 9.11
N ARG A 324 -21.12 4.17 8.10
CA ARG A 324 -20.29 4.70 7.04
C ARG A 324 -20.97 4.62 5.67
N ASN A 325 -22.28 4.61 5.65
CA ASN A 325 -23.06 4.62 4.41
C ASN A 325 -23.08 6.02 3.79
N PHE A 326 -21.89 6.53 3.41
CA PHE A 326 -21.72 7.85 2.82
C PHE A 326 -22.19 7.87 1.37
N LYS A 327 -22.89 8.94 0.99
CA LYS A 327 -23.54 9.10 -0.32
C LYS A 327 -22.60 9.47 -1.45
N TYR A 328 -21.53 10.23 -1.13
CA TYR A 328 -20.71 10.86 -2.14
C TYR A 328 -19.26 10.40 -2.13
N THR A 329 -18.61 10.54 -3.30
CA THR A 329 -17.18 10.27 -3.50
C THR A 329 -16.55 11.39 -4.33
N LEU A 330 -15.22 11.51 -4.29
CA LEU A 330 -14.49 12.42 -5.16
C LEU A 330 -14.57 11.98 -6.63
N PRO A 331 -14.53 12.89 -7.62
CA PRO A 331 -14.47 12.54 -9.03
C PRO A 331 -13.22 11.71 -9.34
N GLY A 332 -13.40 10.56 -9.99
CA GLY A 332 -12.29 9.64 -10.35
C GLY A 332 -11.79 8.77 -9.20
N GLY A 333 -12.52 8.71 -8.07
CA GLY A 333 -12.27 7.79 -6.97
C GLY A 333 -12.95 6.46 -7.15
#